data_cc4b3f6b272b7d00cd476aad2951e69b
#
_entry.id   cc4b3f6b272b7d00cd476aad2951e69b
#
_cell.length_a   1.000
_cell.length_b   1.000
_cell.length_c   1.000
_cell.angle_alpha   90.00
_cell.angle_beta   90.00
_cell.angle_gamma   90.00
#
_symmetry.space_group_name_H-M   'P 1'
#
loop_
_entity.id
_entity.type
_entity.pdbx_description
1 polymer ?
#
loop_
_entity_poly.entity_id
_entity_poly.type
_entity_poly.pdbx_seq_one_letter_code
_entity_poly.pdbx_strand_id
1 'polypeptide(L)'
;MGRRIYNHAVVDSLSATLSALSDPTRRSILARLSAGPATVGELAEPFQISQQAVSKHLSYLQRARLVDKRRAGRRHVCTLRPAPFKEVADWVEHYRNFWEQTLDRLGEYLRTMEGKEEKRRGR
;
A
#
# COMPACT_ATOMS: atom_id res chain seq x y z
N MET A 1 13.91 -1.64 28.26
CA MET A 1 14.46 -1.64 27.50
C MET A 1 14.44 -2.54 26.50
N GLY A 2 14.07 -3.63 26.64
CA GLY A 2 14.06 -4.54 25.61
C GLY A 2 13.38 -4.07 24.39
N ARG A 3 12.49 -3.23 24.43
CA ARG A 3 11.81 -2.89 23.30
C ARG A 3 12.53 -2.14 22.38
N ARG A 4 13.45 -1.43 22.71
CA ARG A 4 14.12 -0.72 21.76
C ARG A 4 14.84 -1.55 20.96
N ILE A 5 15.00 -2.69 21.31
CA ILE A 5 15.76 -3.46 20.61
C ILE A 5 15.06 -3.96 19.54
N TYR A 6 13.83 -3.94 19.47
CA TYR A 6 13.27 -4.42 18.45
C TYR A 6 13.65 -4.00 17.27
N ASN A 7 14.54 -4.22 16.63
CA ASN A 7 14.76 -3.91 15.31
C ASN A 7 14.18 -2.61 14.97
N HIS A 8 14.61 -1.61 15.65
CA HIS A 8 14.17 -0.27 15.45
C HIS A 8 14.22 0.11 14.00
N ALA A 9 15.25 -0.29 13.25
CA ALA A 9 15.35 0.02 11.84
C ALA A 9 14.26 -0.65 11.00
N VAL A 10 13.92 -1.88 11.32
CA VAL A 10 12.88 -2.60 10.60
C VAL A 10 11.50 -2.02 10.92
N VAL A 11 11.27 -1.68 12.18
CA VAL A 11 10.02 -1.07 12.58
C VAL A 11 9.87 0.29 11.91
N ASP A 12 10.97 1.07 11.86
CA ASP A 12 10.93 2.38 11.22
C ASP A 12 10.68 2.25 9.71
N SER A 13 11.29 1.27 9.07
CA SER A 13 11.10 1.03 7.65
C SER A 13 9.65 0.67 7.33
N LEU A 14 9.08 -0.24 8.08
CA LEU A 14 7.69 -0.64 7.90
C LEU A 14 6.75 0.53 8.17
N SER A 15 7.00 1.27 9.26
CA SER A 15 6.18 2.43 9.62
C SER A 15 6.27 3.51 8.55
N ALA A 16 7.47 3.76 8.02
CA ALA A 16 7.64 4.74 6.96
C ALA A 16 6.85 4.36 5.70
N THR A 17 6.87 3.08 5.35
CA THR A 17 6.11 2.60 4.20
C THR A 17 4.61 2.75 4.44
N LEU A 18 4.12 2.34 5.60
CA LEU A 18 2.71 2.44 5.93
C LEU A 18 2.24 3.89 5.97
N SER A 19 3.07 4.79 6.51
CA SER A 19 2.76 6.22 6.50
C SER A 19 2.67 6.76 5.07
N ALA A 20 3.60 6.37 4.22
CA ALA A 20 3.59 6.81 2.83
C ALA A 20 2.33 6.32 2.12
N LEU A 21 1.85 5.12 2.46
CA LEU A 21 0.65 4.54 1.86
C LEU A 21 -0.65 5.11 2.43
N SER A 22 -0.59 5.94 3.45
CA SER A 22 -1.79 6.48 4.07
C SER A 22 -2.45 7.62 3.29
N ASP A 23 -1.76 8.17 2.31
CA ASP A 23 -2.28 9.27 1.50
C ASP A 23 -2.78 8.77 0.15
N PRO A 24 -3.99 9.11 -0.28
CA PRO A 24 -4.55 8.61 -1.55
C PRO A 24 -3.78 9.07 -2.78
N THR A 25 -3.25 10.29 -2.78
CA THR A 25 -2.47 10.78 -3.92
C THR A 25 -1.18 9.98 -4.05
N ARG A 26 -0.52 9.71 -2.94
CA ARG A 26 0.71 8.90 -2.98
C ARG A 26 0.40 7.48 -3.45
N ARG A 27 -0.71 6.89 -3.01
CA ARG A 27 -1.11 5.56 -3.51
C ARG A 27 -1.35 5.57 -5.01
N SER A 28 -1.94 6.62 -5.54
CA SER A 28 -2.18 6.75 -6.98
C SER A 28 -0.89 6.86 -7.77
N ILE A 29 0.08 7.63 -7.22
CA ILE A 29 1.40 7.74 -7.84
C ILE A 29 2.08 6.37 -7.89
N LEU A 30 2.04 5.64 -6.79
CA LEU A 30 2.65 4.31 -6.73
C LEU A 30 1.96 3.33 -7.68
N ALA A 31 0.65 3.40 -7.79
CA ALA A 31 -0.10 2.57 -8.73
C ALA A 31 0.33 2.84 -10.16
N ARG A 32 0.52 4.11 -10.50
CA ARG A 32 1.00 4.46 -11.85
C ARG A 32 2.41 3.92 -12.09
N LEU A 33 3.28 4.05 -11.10
CA LEU A 33 4.66 3.56 -11.21
C LEU A 33 4.76 2.04 -11.25
N SER A 34 3.76 1.34 -10.74
CA SER A 34 3.75 -0.12 -10.84
C SER A 34 3.59 -0.60 -12.29
N ALA A 35 3.08 0.27 -13.16
CA ALA A 35 2.95 -0.05 -14.56
C ALA A 35 4.24 0.27 -15.35
N GLY A 36 5.15 1.00 -14.76
CA GLY A 36 6.43 1.34 -15.39
C GLY A 36 6.91 2.72 -15.01
N PRO A 37 8.14 3.08 -15.37
CA PRO A 37 8.70 4.39 -15.04
C PRO A 37 7.86 5.53 -15.59
N ALA A 38 7.92 6.67 -14.92
CA ALA A 38 7.22 7.86 -15.36
C ALA A 38 7.98 9.10 -14.92
N THR A 39 7.84 10.17 -15.70
CA THR A 39 8.44 11.46 -15.32
C THR A 39 7.55 12.17 -14.33
N VAL A 40 8.08 13.16 -13.63
CA VAL A 40 7.29 13.97 -12.70
C VAL A 40 6.10 14.62 -13.42
N GLY A 41 6.30 15.10 -14.63
CA GLY A 41 5.22 15.69 -15.42
C GLY A 41 4.11 14.67 -15.73
N GLU A 42 4.49 13.47 -16.11
CA GLU A 42 3.53 12.42 -16.39
C GLU A 42 2.74 12.03 -15.14
N LEU A 43 3.40 12.05 -13.99
CA LEU A 43 2.74 11.73 -12.73
C LEU A 43 1.77 12.82 -12.29
N ALA A 44 2.08 14.07 -12.62
CA ALA A 44 1.22 15.20 -12.26
C ALA A 44 -0.03 15.30 -13.14
N GLU A 45 0.06 14.84 -14.37
CA GLU A 45 -1.00 15.04 -15.35
C GLU A 45 -2.40 14.60 -14.91
N PRO A 46 -2.62 13.43 -14.33
CA PRO A 46 -3.95 13.01 -13.94
C PRO A 46 -4.50 13.71 -12.70
N PHE A 47 -3.66 14.48 -11.99
CA PHE A 47 -4.11 15.17 -10.81
C PHE A 47 -4.30 16.64 -11.13
N GLN A 48 -5.28 17.28 -10.50
CA GLN A 48 -5.45 18.72 -10.70
C GLN A 48 -4.65 19.45 -9.64
N ILE A 49 -3.38 19.09 -9.53
CA ILE A 49 -2.47 19.74 -8.58
C ILE A 49 -1.19 20.09 -9.33
N SER A 50 -0.41 20.99 -8.77
CA SER A 50 0.83 21.43 -9.41
C SER A 50 1.90 20.36 -9.41
N GLN A 51 2.87 20.49 -10.32
CA GLN A 51 4.03 19.60 -10.30
C GLN A 51 4.81 19.75 -9.00
N GLN A 52 4.76 20.94 -8.39
CA GLN A 52 5.41 21.14 -7.10
C GLN A 52 4.77 20.30 -6.00
N ALA A 53 3.43 20.18 -6.02
CA ALA A 53 2.74 19.35 -5.05
C ALA A 53 3.07 17.87 -5.28
N VAL A 54 3.12 17.44 -6.54
CA VAL A 54 3.52 16.07 -6.87
C VAL A 54 4.94 15.82 -6.41
N SER A 55 5.83 16.80 -6.62
CA SER A 55 7.23 16.68 -6.18
C SER A 55 7.35 16.49 -4.67
N LYS A 56 6.47 17.13 -3.89
CA LYS A 56 6.48 16.96 -2.44
C LYS A 56 6.08 15.53 -2.08
N HIS A 57 5.06 14.99 -2.74
CA HIS A 57 4.66 13.61 -2.52
C HIS A 57 5.77 12.64 -2.92
N LEU A 58 6.45 12.94 -4.04
CA LEU A 58 7.57 12.12 -4.49
C LEU A 58 8.74 12.17 -3.51
N SER A 59 9.01 13.34 -2.93
CA SER A 59 10.06 13.44 -1.92
C SER A 59 9.73 12.58 -0.70
N TYR A 60 8.47 12.56 -0.30
CA TYR A 60 8.03 11.71 0.79
C TYR A 60 8.26 10.23 0.45
N LEU A 61 7.86 9.84 -0.77
CA LEU A 61 8.03 8.47 -1.22
C LEU A 61 9.50 8.07 -1.36
N GLN A 62 10.34 9.01 -1.78
CA GLN A 62 11.78 8.75 -1.85
C GLN A 62 12.38 8.54 -0.47
N ARG A 63 11.98 9.33 0.51
CA ARG A 63 12.48 9.18 1.88
C ARG A 63 12.04 7.86 2.49
N ALA A 64 10.87 7.36 2.09
CA ALA A 64 10.37 6.05 2.52
C ALA A 64 10.98 4.92 1.69
N ARG A 65 11.82 5.25 0.72
CA ARG A 65 12.49 4.30 -0.16
C ARG A 65 11.53 3.49 -1.04
N LEU A 66 10.39 4.07 -1.36
CA LEU A 66 9.43 3.45 -2.25
C LEU A 66 9.65 3.83 -3.70
N VAL A 67 10.31 4.93 -3.93
CA VAL A 67 10.56 5.47 -5.27
C VAL A 67 11.99 5.93 -5.40
N ASP A 68 12.60 5.63 -6.55
CA ASP A 68 13.87 6.19 -6.95
C ASP A 68 13.56 7.26 -7.98
N LYS A 69 14.33 8.36 -7.95
CA LYS A 69 14.18 9.41 -8.92
C LYS A 69 15.54 9.63 -9.53
N ARG A 70 15.60 9.50 -10.85
CA ARG A 70 16.86 9.60 -11.56
C ARG A 70 16.77 10.64 -12.65
N ARG A 71 17.81 11.44 -12.80
CA ARG A 71 17.82 12.43 -13.86
C ARG A 71 18.19 11.76 -15.17
N ALA A 72 17.43 12.03 -16.21
CA ALA A 72 17.69 11.56 -17.56
C ALA A 72 17.59 12.77 -18.48
N GLY A 73 18.72 13.39 -18.80
CA GLY A 73 18.73 14.64 -19.55
C GLY A 73 18.11 15.77 -18.72
N ARG A 74 17.06 16.39 -19.25
CA ARG A 74 16.36 17.46 -18.54
C ARG A 74 15.19 16.95 -17.73
N ARG A 75 14.91 15.65 -17.80
CA ARG A 75 13.77 15.08 -17.12
C ARG A 75 14.20 14.33 -15.88
N HIS A 76 13.26 14.17 -14.97
CA HIS A 76 13.47 13.32 -13.81
C HIS A 76 12.51 12.13 -13.96
N VAL A 77 13.07 10.93 -14.00
CA VAL A 77 12.31 9.71 -14.17
C VAL A 77 12.21 9.00 -12.83
N CYS A 78 10.99 8.63 -12.47
CA CYS A 78 10.71 7.94 -11.22
C CYS A 78 10.43 6.47 -11.48
N THR A 79 10.95 5.61 -10.60
CA THR A 79 10.72 4.16 -10.67
C THR A 79 10.33 3.66 -9.29
N LEU A 80 9.52 2.62 -9.29
CA LEU A 80 9.10 2.00 -8.05
C LEU A 80 10.18 1.10 -7.49
N ARG A 81 10.36 1.09 -6.19
CA ARG A 81 11.28 0.18 -5.52
C ARG A 81 10.45 -0.90 -4.84
N PRO A 82 10.58 -2.16 -5.26
CA PRO A 82 9.72 -3.22 -4.73
C PRO A 82 10.01 -3.68 -3.31
N ALA A 83 11.24 -3.53 -2.83
CA ALA A 83 11.63 -4.10 -1.53
C ALA A 83 10.75 -3.70 -0.34
N PRO A 84 10.39 -2.42 -0.14
CA PRO A 84 9.53 -2.07 0.99
C PRO A 84 8.13 -2.65 0.90
N PHE A 85 7.65 -2.90 -0.32
CA PHE A 85 6.34 -3.52 -0.52
C PHE A 85 6.38 -4.98 -0.09
N LYS A 86 7.51 -5.65 -0.29
CA LYS A 86 7.68 -7.01 0.16
C LYS A 86 7.62 -7.08 1.70
N GLU A 87 8.20 -6.10 2.37
CA GLU A 87 8.13 -6.02 3.82
C GLU A 87 6.69 -5.93 4.31
N VAL A 88 5.89 -5.09 3.65
CA VAL A 88 4.47 -4.95 3.99
C VAL A 88 3.72 -6.25 3.74
N ALA A 89 3.99 -6.89 2.59
CA ALA A 89 3.35 -8.14 2.25
C ALA A 89 3.68 -9.23 3.27
N ASP A 90 4.93 -9.32 3.70
CA ASP A 90 5.35 -10.29 4.70
C ASP A 90 4.67 -10.02 6.05
N TRP A 91 4.55 -8.76 6.41
CA TRP A 91 3.88 -8.38 7.65
C TRP A 91 2.39 -8.76 7.61
N VAL A 92 1.72 -8.48 6.51
CA VAL A 92 0.31 -8.84 6.34
C VAL A 92 0.14 -10.36 6.36
N GLU A 93 1.06 -11.08 5.71
CA GLU A 93 1.03 -12.53 5.67
C GLU A 93 1.04 -13.15 7.06
N HIS A 94 1.71 -12.50 7.99
CA HIS A 94 1.77 -12.94 9.37
C HIS A 94 0.37 -13.06 10.00
N TYR A 95 -0.60 -12.30 9.50
CA TYR A 95 -1.97 -12.31 10.01
C TYR A 95 -2.94 -13.08 9.12
N ARG A 96 -2.41 -13.73 8.09
CA ARG A 96 -3.24 -14.39 7.09
C ARG A 96 -4.20 -15.42 7.68
N ASN A 97 -3.70 -16.32 8.51
CA ASN A 97 -4.54 -17.36 9.08
C ASN A 97 -5.66 -16.77 9.93
N PHE A 98 -5.34 -15.69 10.65
CA PHE A 98 -6.34 -15.05 11.50
C PHE A 98 -7.52 -14.53 10.68
N TRP A 99 -7.28 -13.72 9.67
CA TRP A 99 -8.39 -13.14 8.94
C TRP A 99 -9.09 -14.13 8.00
N GLU A 100 -8.38 -15.13 7.48
CA GLU A 100 -9.02 -16.18 6.68
C GLU A 100 -9.98 -16.99 7.52
N GLN A 101 -9.59 -17.39 8.71
CA GLN A 101 -10.47 -18.12 9.61
C GLN A 101 -11.69 -17.29 9.99
N THR A 102 -11.48 -15.99 10.19
CA THR A 102 -12.59 -15.10 10.53
C THR A 102 -13.59 -15.01 9.37
N LEU A 103 -13.09 -14.91 8.14
CA LEU A 103 -13.95 -14.87 6.97
C LEU A 103 -14.69 -16.20 6.75
N ASP A 104 -14.02 -17.32 7.00
CA ASP A 104 -14.65 -18.62 6.89
C ASP A 104 -15.80 -18.78 7.89
N ARG A 105 -15.59 -18.33 9.13
CA ARG A 105 -16.64 -18.37 10.14
C ARG A 105 -17.82 -17.50 9.75
N LEU A 106 -17.54 -16.35 9.21
CA LEU A 106 -18.59 -15.44 8.76
C LEU A 106 -19.37 -16.09 7.61
N GLY A 107 -18.68 -16.70 6.67
CA GLY A 107 -19.31 -17.40 5.55
C GLY A 107 -20.23 -18.51 6.03
N GLU A 108 -19.78 -19.31 7.00
CA GLU A 108 -20.59 -20.36 7.56
C GLU A 108 -21.81 -19.82 8.27
N TYR A 109 -21.62 -18.76 9.03
CA TYR A 109 -22.72 -18.12 9.74
C TYR A 109 -23.78 -17.62 8.75
N LEU A 110 -23.37 -16.99 7.68
CA LEU A 110 -24.30 -16.49 6.68
C LEU A 110 -25.05 -17.62 5.98
N ARG A 111 -24.35 -18.73 5.68
CA ARG A 111 -25.01 -19.89 5.07
C ARG A 111 -26.04 -20.50 6.00
N THR A 112 -25.73 -20.54 7.30
CA THR A 112 -26.68 -21.05 8.29
C THR A 112 -27.92 -20.16 8.33
N MET A 113 -27.74 -18.87 8.28
CA MET A 113 -28.88 -17.95 8.29
C MET A 113 -29.72 -18.08 7.04
N GLU A 114 -29.11 -18.25 5.88
CA GLU A 114 -29.84 -18.47 4.65
C GLU A 114 -30.66 -19.76 4.72
N GLY A 115 -30.07 -20.83 5.25
CA GLY A 115 -30.76 -22.08 5.41
C GLY A 115 -31.98 -21.96 6.30
N LYS A 116 -31.87 -21.21 7.38
CA LYS A 116 -32.99 -20.98 8.28
C LYS A 116 -34.09 -20.16 7.59
N GLU A 117 -33.69 -19.18 6.80
CA GLU A 117 -34.62 -18.37 6.09
C GLU A 117 -35.38 -19.17 5.06
N GLU A 118 -34.68 -20.02 4.31
CA GLU A 118 -35.30 -20.88 3.33
C GLU A 118 -36.31 -21.84 3.97
N LYS A 119 -35.96 -22.41 5.11
CA LYS A 119 -36.88 -23.33 5.80
C LYS A 119 -38.12 -22.56 6.21
N ARG A 120 -37.98 -21.30 6.62
CA ARG A 120 -39.12 -20.53 7.01
C ARG A 120 -40.00 -20.21 5.81
N ARG A 121 -39.41 -19.92 4.66
CA ARG A 121 -40.17 -19.62 3.47
C ARG A 121 -40.84 -20.84 2.87
N GLY A 122 -40.27 -21.98 3.05
CA GLY A 122 -40.78 -23.22 2.50
C GLY A 122 -42.03 -23.71 3.15
N ARG A 123 -42.57 -23.01 4.09
CA ARG A 123 -43.83 -23.39 4.72
C ARG A 123 -44.88 -22.39 4.33
#